data_3662a234f2e1d7e06c02596a9c76d538
#
_entry.id   3662a234f2e1d7e06c02596a9c76d538
#
_cell.length_a   1.000
_cell.length_b   1.000
_cell.length_c   1.000
_cell.angle_alpha   90.00
_cell.angle_beta   90.00
_cell.angle_gamma   90.00
#
_symmetry.space_group_name_H-M   'P 1'
#
loop_
_entity.id
_entity.type
_entity.pdbx_description
1 polymer ?
#
loop_
_entity_poly.entity_id
_entity_poly.type
_entity_poly.pdbx_seq_one_letter_code
_entity_poly.pdbx_strand_id
1 'polypeptide(L)'
;MRHARAVLLIASIAIVFGARAAPAQEARAADAARADAAIKSALTAPADWQSRLVPDETMRTCSAHRNHPPVDLAQAIAQRARAAIVYPVDGKLLGDWHKGEAIAQSGYGLRFTDYPPRMSNGGNCYACHRLSRQELSYGTLGPPLLDYGKARNYGAADARAAYEKIYDTQASLPCSNMPRFGSNGILSIEQIKDLVALLMSPDSPVNK
;
A
#
# COMPACT_ATOMS: atom_id res chain seq x y z
N MET A 1 -15.18 45.63 70.45
CA MET A 1 -14.55 45.63 69.09
C MET A 1 -14.85 44.27 68.42
N ARG A 2 -15.81 44.24 67.53
CA ARG A 2 -16.24 43.00 66.83
C ARG A 2 -15.69 43.04 65.41
N HIS A 3 -14.81 42.10 65.06
CA HIS A 3 -14.27 41.94 63.71
C HIS A 3 -15.24 41.05 62.89
N ALA A 4 -15.88 41.64 61.91
CA ALA A 4 -16.65 40.90 60.89
C ALA A 4 -15.67 40.31 59.88
N ARG A 5 -15.65 38.99 59.75
CA ARG A 5 -14.95 38.27 58.66
C ARG A 5 -15.89 38.15 57.45
N ALA A 6 -15.56 38.83 56.38
CA ALA A 6 -16.20 38.66 55.10
C ALA A 6 -15.68 37.37 54.44
N VAL A 7 -16.58 36.42 54.17
CA VAL A 7 -16.28 35.21 53.42
C VAL A 7 -16.56 35.52 51.95
N LEU A 8 -15.50 35.56 51.13
CA LEU A 8 -15.59 35.66 49.68
C LEU A 8 -15.95 34.26 49.10
N LEU A 9 -17.14 34.09 48.60
CA LEU A 9 -17.55 32.94 47.81
C LEU A 9 -17.04 33.15 46.36
N ILE A 10 -15.99 32.39 45.97
CA ILE A 10 -15.55 32.31 44.57
C ILE A 10 -16.42 31.25 43.88
N ALA A 11 -17.36 31.68 43.05
CA ALA A 11 -18.11 30.81 42.18
C ALA A 11 -17.23 30.37 40.99
N SER A 12 -16.78 29.12 41.00
CA SER A 12 -16.06 28.53 39.85
C SER A 12 -17.03 28.22 38.72
N ILE A 13 -17.02 29.02 37.65
CA ILE A 13 -17.73 28.73 36.41
C ILE A 13 -16.92 27.67 35.65
N ALA A 14 -17.35 26.43 35.73
CA ALA A 14 -16.86 25.37 34.88
C ALA A 14 -17.43 25.55 33.45
N ILE A 15 -16.62 26.11 32.56
CA ILE A 15 -16.96 26.17 31.12
C ILE A 15 -16.79 24.74 30.57
N VAL A 16 -17.94 24.05 30.39
CA VAL A 16 -17.98 22.76 29.71
C VAL A 16 -17.83 23.04 28.21
N PHE A 17 -16.63 22.89 27.67
CA PHE A 17 -16.41 22.78 26.23
C PHE A 17 -16.97 21.42 25.76
N GLY A 18 -18.27 21.36 25.55
CA GLY A 18 -18.94 20.21 24.97
C GLY A 18 -18.47 19.98 23.52
N ALA A 19 -17.90 18.83 23.27
CA ALA A 19 -17.39 18.38 21.98
C ALA A 19 -18.45 18.50 20.86
N ARG A 20 -18.32 19.50 19.99
CA ARG A 20 -19.10 19.66 18.74
C ARG A 20 -18.47 18.90 17.56
N ALA A 21 -17.64 17.89 17.81
CA ALA A 21 -17.00 17.09 16.74
C ALA A 21 -17.91 15.99 16.16
N ALA A 22 -18.93 15.53 16.89
CA ALA A 22 -19.78 14.41 16.52
C ALA A 22 -20.54 14.62 15.17
N PRO A 23 -21.25 15.75 14.90
CA PRO A 23 -22.04 15.86 13.69
C PRO A 23 -21.21 15.92 12.40
N ALA A 24 -19.99 16.45 12.44
CA ALA A 24 -19.12 16.49 11.27
C ALA A 24 -18.53 15.11 10.94
N GLN A 25 -18.29 14.27 11.93
CA GLN A 25 -17.78 12.92 11.76
C GLN A 25 -18.88 11.97 11.27
N GLU A 26 -20.09 12.09 11.77
CA GLU A 26 -21.26 11.35 11.29
C GLU A 26 -21.62 11.72 9.84
N ALA A 27 -21.56 13.00 9.47
CA ALA A 27 -21.79 13.45 8.10
C ALA A 27 -20.75 12.85 7.14
N ARG A 28 -19.46 12.83 7.50
CA ARG A 28 -18.39 12.20 6.70
C ARG A 28 -18.58 10.69 6.57
N ALA A 29 -19.00 10.01 7.63
CA ALA A 29 -19.27 8.58 7.58
C ALA A 29 -20.47 8.26 6.66
N ALA A 30 -21.51 9.08 6.69
CA ALA A 30 -22.67 8.97 5.80
C ALA A 30 -22.30 9.24 4.33
N ASP A 31 -21.41 10.21 4.06
CA ASP A 31 -20.92 10.50 2.71
C ASP A 31 -20.05 9.34 2.18
N ALA A 32 -19.18 8.76 3.01
CA ALA A 32 -18.38 7.60 2.65
C ALA A 32 -19.28 6.38 2.34
N ALA A 33 -20.31 6.13 3.14
CA ALA A 33 -21.25 5.04 2.90
C ALA A 33 -22.06 5.23 1.60
N ARG A 34 -22.45 6.46 1.29
CA ARG A 34 -23.12 6.80 0.00
C ARG A 34 -22.18 6.60 -1.18
N ALA A 35 -20.92 6.99 -1.07
CA ALA A 35 -19.92 6.77 -2.11
C ALA A 35 -19.68 5.28 -2.34
N ASP A 36 -19.51 4.49 -1.28
CA ASP A 36 -19.36 3.03 -1.38
C ASP A 36 -20.58 2.36 -2.04
N ALA A 37 -21.79 2.81 -1.70
CA ALA A 37 -23.03 2.29 -2.31
C ALA A 37 -23.12 2.66 -3.79
N ALA A 38 -22.75 3.89 -4.16
CA ALA A 38 -22.72 4.34 -5.55
C ALA A 38 -21.69 3.55 -6.39
N ILE A 39 -20.49 3.31 -5.85
CA ILE A 39 -19.47 2.50 -6.49
C ILE A 39 -19.99 1.07 -6.72
N LYS A 40 -20.59 0.44 -5.71
CA LYS A 40 -21.16 -0.92 -5.83
C LYS A 40 -22.27 -1.01 -6.84
N SER A 41 -23.11 0.01 -6.95
CA SER A 41 -24.24 0.02 -7.90
C SER A 41 -23.83 0.34 -9.34
N ALA A 42 -22.81 1.19 -9.52
CA ALA A 42 -22.37 1.62 -10.84
C ALA A 42 -21.43 0.61 -11.52
N LEU A 43 -20.75 -0.24 -10.76
CA LEU A 43 -19.76 -1.17 -11.27
C LEU A 43 -20.38 -2.58 -11.33
N THR A 44 -20.92 -2.93 -12.50
CA THR A 44 -21.27 -4.32 -12.87
C THR A 44 -20.02 -5.14 -13.14
N ALA A 45 -19.08 -5.13 -12.17
CA ALA A 45 -17.87 -5.92 -12.28
C ALA A 45 -18.13 -7.36 -11.86
N PRO A 46 -17.43 -8.35 -12.45
CA PRO A 46 -17.41 -9.71 -11.96
C PRO A 46 -17.09 -9.80 -10.48
N ALA A 47 -17.61 -10.82 -9.78
CA ALA A 47 -17.53 -10.91 -8.31
C ALA A 47 -16.10 -10.83 -7.75
N ASP A 48 -15.13 -11.39 -8.46
CA ASP A 48 -13.71 -11.34 -8.12
C ASP A 48 -13.06 -9.95 -8.29
N TRP A 49 -13.62 -9.10 -9.17
CA TRP A 49 -13.21 -7.70 -9.30
C TRP A 49 -13.81 -6.79 -8.24
N GLN A 50 -14.97 -7.15 -7.69
CA GLN A 50 -15.61 -6.33 -6.65
C GLN A 50 -14.71 -6.19 -5.42
N SER A 51 -13.93 -7.21 -5.07
CA SER A 51 -12.95 -7.13 -3.98
C SER A 51 -11.87 -6.06 -4.20
N ARG A 52 -11.55 -5.73 -5.45
CA ARG A 52 -10.58 -4.68 -5.81
C ARG A 52 -11.19 -3.28 -5.81
N LEU A 53 -12.52 -3.19 -5.91
CA LEU A 53 -13.26 -1.93 -6.00
C LEU A 53 -13.83 -1.49 -4.65
N VAL A 54 -14.03 -2.43 -3.72
CA VAL A 54 -14.48 -2.12 -2.37
C VAL A 54 -13.28 -1.79 -1.49
N PRO A 55 -13.16 -0.55 -0.99
CA PRO A 55 -12.06 -0.19 -0.11
C PRO A 55 -12.01 -1.07 1.14
N ASP A 56 -10.87 -1.66 1.42
CA ASP A 56 -10.61 -2.34 2.69
C ASP A 56 -10.34 -1.34 3.83
N GLU A 57 -10.12 -1.84 5.03
CA GLU A 57 -9.86 -1.00 6.21
C GLU A 57 -8.61 -0.11 6.02
N THR A 58 -7.54 -0.64 5.43
CA THR A 58 -6.32 0.12 5.13
C THR A 58 -6.62 1.26 4.15
N MET A 59 -7.32 0.98 3.06
CA MET A 59 -7.69 1.99 2.07
C MET A 59 -8.59 3.08 2.67
N ARG A 60 -9.58 2.71 3.50
CA ARG A 60 -10.44 3.67 4.19
C ARG A 60 -9.64 4.56 5.14
N THR A 61 -8.75 3.96 5.94
CA THR A 61 -7.89 4.70 6.87
C THR A 61 -6.99 5.67 6.12
N CYS A 62 -6.32 5.21 5.06
CA CYS A 62 -5.43 6.04 4.26
C CYS A 62 -6.18 7.20 3.59
N SER A 63 -7.36 6.93 3.03
CA SER A 63 -8.20 7.96 2.39
C SER A 63 -8.69 9.00 3.42
N ALA A 64 -9.15 8.56 4.58
CA ALA A 64 -9.63 9.46 5.64
C ALA A 64 -8.54 10.42 6.14
N HIS A 65 -7.28 9.98 6.11
CA HIS A 65 -6.13 10.74 6.56
C HIS A 65 -5.26 11.30 5.42
N ARG A 66 -5.74 11.26 4.16
CA ARG A 66 -5.00 11.76 2.97
C ARG A 66 -3.60 11.17 2.89
N ASN A 67 -3.48 9.87 3.12
CA ASN A 67 -2.24 9.09 3.17
C ASN A 67 -1.24 9.51 4.29
N HIS A 68 -1.68 10.29 5.26
CA HIS A 68 -0.88 10.69 6.42
C HIS A 68 -1.61 10.32 7.73
N PRO A 69 -1.82 9.03 8.03
CA PRO A 69 -2.49 8.61 9.26
C PRO A 69 -1.64 8.93 10.49
N PRO A 70 -2.27 9.10 11.67
CA PRO A 70 -1.57 9.13 12.96
C PRO A 70 -0.66 7.91 13.14
N VAL A 71 0.37 8.05 13.97
CA VAL A 71 1.42 7.03 14.14
C VAL A 71 0.87 5.67 14.57
N ASP A 72 -0.09 5.64 15.47
CA ASP A 72 -0.76 4.43 15.96
C ASP A 72 -1.50 3.68 14.84
N LEU A 73 -2.24 4.40 14.00
CA LEU A 73 -2.93 3.83 12.85
C LEU A 73 -1.94 3.36 11.78
N ALA A 74 -0.87 4.12 11.53
CA ALA A 74 0.20 3.70 10.62
C ALA A 74 0.86 2.40 11.10
N GLN A 75 1.17 2.29 12.40
CA GLN A 75 1.72 1.07 12.99
C GLN A 75 0.76 -0.11 12.88
N ALA A 76 -0.52 0.08 13.13
CA ALA A 76 -1.53 -0.97 12.99
C ALA A 76 -1.63 -1.48 11.55
N ILE A 77 -1.59 -0.58 10.53
CA ILE A 77 -1.53 -0.94 9.11
C ILE A 77 -0.28 -1.79 8.84
N ALA A 78 0.90 -1.32 9.27
CA ALA A 78 2.14 -2.03 9.03
C ALA A 78 2.18 -3.41 9.70
N GLN A 79 1.66 -3.56 10.91
CA GLN A 79 1.58 -4.83 11.62
C GLN A 79 0.67 -5.83 10.89
N ARG A 80 -0.52 -5.40 10.46
CA ARG A 80 -1.42 -6.27 9.68
C ARG A 80 -0.78 -6.72 8.36
N ALA A 81 -0.17 -5.79 7.63
CA ALA A 81 0.48 -6.10 6.37
C ALA A 81 1.62 -7.09 6.56
N ARG A 82 2.48 -6.90 7.56
CA ARG A 82 3.58 -7.84 7.89
C ARG A 82 3.06 -9.23 8.24
N ALA A 83 1.99 -9.32 9.03
CA ALA A 83 1.39 -10.58 9.42
C ALA A 83 0.76 -11.34 8.26
N ALA A 84 0.39 -10.64 7.18
CA ALA A 84 -0.22 -11.21 5.99
C ALA A 84 0.81 -11.67 4.92
N ILE A 85 2.10 -11.38 5.09
CA ILE A 85 3.12 -11.77 4.12
C ILE A 85 3.30 -13.29 4.15
N VAL A 86 3.09 -13.92 3.00
CA VAL A 86 3.36 -15.34 2.79
C VAL A 86 4.70 -15.49 2.07
N TYR A 87 5.61 -16.26 2.64
CA TYR A 87 6.92 -16.54 2.05
C TYR A 87 6.90 -17.86 1.27
N PRO A 88 7.84 -18.02 0.31
CA PRO A 88 8.02 -19.29 -0.37
C PRO A 88 8.33 -20.42 0.61
N VAL A 89 7.74 -21.60 0.40
CA VAL A 89 7.90 -22.76 1.29
C VAL A 89 9.37 -23.25 1.32
N ASP A 90 10.09 -23.10 0.18
CA ASP A 90 11.50 -23.46 0.04
C ASP A 90 12.46 -22.41 0.59
N GLY A 91 11.95 -21.29 1.11
CA GLY A 91 12.73 -20.17 1.62
C GLY A 91 13.51 -19.36 0.58
N LYS A 92 13.43 -19.74 -0.71
CA LYS A 92 14.17 -19.07 -1.79
C LYS A 92 13.40 -17.84 -2.29
N LEU A 93 14.02 -16.68 -2.21
CA LEU A 93 13.41 -15.41 -2.61
C LEU A 93 13.80 -14.96 -4.03
N LEU A 94 14.76 -15.61 -4.65
CA LEU A 94 15.21 -15.31 -6.02
C LEU A 94 14.67 -16.35 -7.00
N GLY A 95 14.05 -15.88 -8.06
CA GLY A 95 13.57 -16.64 -9.20
C GLY A 95 14.43 -16.40 -10.45
N ASP A 96 13.77 -16.22 -11.58
CA ASP A 96 14.38 -15.96 -12.89
C ASP A 96 14.18 -14.48 -13.28
N TRP A 97 15.28 -13.74 -13.37
CA TRP A 97 15.20 -12.30 -13.68
C TRP A 97 14.66 -12.00 -15.08
N HIS A 98 14.81 -12.91 -16.08
CA HIS A 98 14.22 -12.72 -17.41
C HIS A 98 12.69 -12.74 -17.35
N LYS A 99 12.12 -13.65 -16.55
CA LYS A 99 10.69 -13.67 -16.28
C LYS A 99 10.28 -12.42 -15.48
N GLY A 100 11.10 -12.03 -14.51
CA GLY A 100 10.90 -10.80 -13.73
C GLY A 100 10.82 -9.56 -14.61
N GLU A 101 11.68 -9.44 -15.63
CA GLU A 101 11.63 -8.34 -16.59
C GLU A 101 10.33 -8.34 -17.40
N ALA A 102 9.91 -9.48 -17.92
CA ALA A 102 8.65 -9.61 -18.64
C ALA A 102 7.44 -9.25 -17.76
N ILE A 103 7.44 -9.66 -16.48
CA ILE A 103 6.40 -9.30 -15.51
C ILE A 103 6.43 -7.78 -15.22
N ALA A 104 7.62 -7.19 -15.06
CA ALA A 104 7.77 -5.78 -14.76
C ALA A 104 7.28 -4.88 -15.90
N GLN A 105 7.43 -5.30 -17.15
CA GLN A 105 6.98 -4.58 -18.34
C GLN A 105 5.49 -4.76 -18.60
N SER A 106 4.93 -5.92 -18.28
CA SER A 106 3.52 -6.24 -18.58
C SER A 106 2.56 -5.52 -17.65
N GLY A 107 1.60 -4.78 -18.21
CA GLY A 107 0.44 -4.24 -17.49
C GLY A 107 -0.82 -5.10 -17.56
N TYR A 108 -0.72 -6.33 -18.10
CA TYR A 108 -1.85 -7.22 -18.24
C TYR A 108 -2.43 -7.63 -16.87
N GLY A 109 -3.75 -7.77 -16.80
CA GLY A 109 -4.49 -8.14 -15.59
C GLY A 109 -4.72 -6.99 -14.61
N LEU A 110 -4.23 -5.79 -14.92
CA LEU A 110 -4.44 -4.59 -14.10
C LEU A 110 -5.56 -3.71 -14.61
N ARG A 111 -6.10 -4.01 -15.80
CA ARG A 111 -7.21 -3.27 -16.44
C ARG A 111 -8.48 -4.10 -16.41
N PHE A 112 -9.62 -3.42 -16.31
CA PHE A 112 -10.93 -4.04 -16.38
C PHE A 112 -11.13 -4.86 -17.70
N THR A 113 -10.56 -4.39 -18.80
CA THR A 113 -10.63 -5.04 -20.12
C THR A 113 -9.86 -6.36 -20.20
N ASP A 114 -9.01 -6.65 -19.23
CA ASP A 114 -8.22 -7.89 -19.19
C ASP A 114 -8.99 -9.07 -18.55
N TYR A 115 -10.24 -8.83 -18.15
CA TYR A 115 -11.09 -9.84 -17.54
C TYR A 115 -11.99 -10.55 -18.57
N PRO A 116 -12.24 -11.87 -18.49
CA PRO A 116 -11.53 -12.83 -17.62
C PRO A 116 -10.06 -13.01 -18.07
N PRO A 117 -9.14 -13.26 -17.12
CA PRO A 117 -7.74 -13.35 -17.46
C PRO A 117 -7.45 -14.52 -18.37
N ARG A 118 -6.69 -14.28 -19.45
CA ARG A 118 -6.29 -15.28 -20.44
C ARG A 118 -4.84 -15.72 -20.29
N MET A 119 -4.08 -15.00 -19.47
CA MET A 119 -2.68 -15.26 -19.13
C MET A 119 -2.36 -14.69 -17.75
N SER A 120 -1.16 -14.95 -17.25
CA SER A 120 -0.71 -14.45 -15.95
C SER A 120 -0.61 -12.94 -15.92
N ASN A 121 -0.97 -12.35 -14.78
CA ASN A 121 -0.89 -10.89 -14.58
C ASN A 121 0.56 -10.39 -14.63
N GLY A 122 0.72 -9.15 -15.08
CA GLY A 122 1.96 -8.40 -14.96
C GLY A 122 1.95 -7.43 -13.79
N GLY A 123 3.12 -6.84 -13.51
CA GLY A 123 3.30 -5.90 -12.42
C GLY A 123 3.28 -4.44 -12.86
N ASN A 124 3.48 -4.15 -14.16
CA ASN A 124 3.56 -2.80 -14.73
C ASN A 124 4.51 -1.86 -13.96
N CYS A 125 5.65 -2.39 -13.52
CA CYS A 125 6.57 -1.67 -12.63
C CYS A 125 7.15 -0.40 -13.29
N TYR A 126 7.39 -0.45 -14.62
CA TYR A 126 7.87 0.69 -15.41
C TYR A 126 6.88 1.86 -15.46
N ALA A 127 5.59 1.63 -15.22
CA ALA A 127 4.63 2.73 -15.12
C ALA A 127 4.93 3.69 -13.96
N CYS A 128 5.66 3.23 -12.94
CA CYS A 128 5.97 4.01 -11.74
C CYS A 128 7.47 4.17 -11.50
N HIS A 129 8.31 3.23 -11.94
CA HIS A 129 9.74 3.17 -11.64
C HIS A 129 10.60 3.17 -12.90
N ARG A 130 11.76 3.79 -12.84
CA ARG A 130 12.83 3.54 -13.78
C ARG A 130 13.65 2.34 -13.31
N LEU A 131 13.64 1.24 -14.09
CA LEU A 131 14.36 0.02 -13.76
C LEU A 131 15.61 -0.21 -14.61
N SER A 132 15.64 0.30 -15.84
CA SER A 132 16.72 0.05 -16.78
C SER A 132 17.17 1.36 -17.44
N ARG A 133 18.45 1.45 -17.81
CA ARG A 133 18.99 2.59 -18.55
C ARG A 133 18.54 2.61 -20.01
N GLN A 134 18.19 1.44 -20.54
CA GLN A 134 17.73 1.27 -21.92
C GLN A 134 16.24 1.61 -22.08
N GLU A 135 15.47 1.63 -20.97
CA GLU A 135 14.06 1.98 -21.02
C GLU A 135 13.89 3.49 -21.18
N LEU A 136 13.22 3.90 -22.26
CA LEU A 136 12.98 5.29 -22.61
C LEU A 136 11.65 5.82 -22.05
N SER A 137 10.70 4.91 -21.72
CA SER A 137 9.38 5.26 -21.23
C SER A 137 9.14 4.65 -19.87
N TYR A 138 9.22 5.47 -18.83
CA TYR A 138 8.99 5.06 -17.44
C TYR A 138 8.32 6.15 -16.63
N GLY A 139 7.59 5.77 -15.59
CA GLY A 139 7.01 6.70 -14.64
C GLY A 139 8.00 7.14 -13.56
N THR A 140 7.65 8.22 -12.90
CA THR A 140 8.44 8.83 -11.80
C THR A 140 7.67 8.88 -10.49
N LEU A 141 6.54 8.17 -10.39
CA LEU A 141 5.74 8.10 -9.18
C LEU A 141 6.48 7.34 -8.06
N GLY A 142 7.20 6.28 -8.44
CA GLY A 142 8.10 5.56 -7.55
C GLY A 142 9.55 6.01 -7.72
N PRO A 143 10.44 5.72 -6.76
CA PRO A 143 11.87 6.01 -6.89
C PRO A 143 12.50 5.19 -8.03
N PRO A 144 13.57 5.69 -8.66
CA PRO A 144 14.34 4.89 -9.61
C PRO A 144 14.95 3.67 -8.90
N LEU A 145 14.94 2.53 -9.57
CA LEU A 145 15.46 1.26 -9.06
C LEU A 145 16.77 0.85 -9.77
N LEU A 146 17.36 1.73 -10.56
CA LEU A 146 18.66 1.50 -11.18
C LEU A 146 19.71 1.12 -10.14
N ASP A 147 20.53 0.14 -10.46
CA ASP A 147 21.57 -0.40 -9.59
C ASP A 147 21.06 -0.90 -8.23
N TYR A 148 19.79 -1.32 -8.14
CA TYR A 148 19.17 -1.69 -6.87
C TYR A 148 19.96 -2.76 -6.11
N GLY A 149 20.30 -3.87 -6.76
CA GLY A 149 21.09 -4.94 -6.18
C GLY A 149 22.55 -4.54 -5.98
N LYS A 150 23.15 -3.86 -6.96
CA LYS A 150 24.52 -3.38 -6.89
C LYS A 150 24.77 -2.44 -5.71
N ALA A 151 23.89 -1.47 -5.50
CA ALA A 151 23.97 -0.51 -4.39
C ALA A 151 23.82 -1.19 -3.01
N ARG A 152 23.34 -2.43 -2.96
CA ARG A 152 23.09 -3.24 -1.75
C ARG A 152 23.99 -4.47 -1.64
N ASN A 153 25.02 -4.52 -2.48
CA ASN A 153 25.96 -5.65 -2.55
C ASN A 153 25.23 -7.02 -2.67
N TYR A 154 24.06 -7.02 -3.32
CA TYR A 154 23.23 -8.21 -3.53
C TYR A 154 22.90 -8.96 -2.24
N GLY A 155 22.72 -8.24 -1.14
CA GLY A 155 22.52 -8.80 0.19
C GLY A 155 21.20 -9.56 0.33
N ALA A 156 21.22 -10.67 1.06
CA ALA A 156 20.04 -11.50 1.29
C ALA A 156 18.95 -10.75 2.08
N ALA A 157 19.33 -9.86 3.00
CA ALA A 157 18.40 -9.02 3.74
C ALA A 157 17.67 -8.04 2.82
N ASP A 158 18.37 -7.50 1.81
CA ASP A 158 17.79 -6.59 0.83
C ASP A 158 16.86 -7.32 -0.15
N ALA A 159 17.21 -8.56 -0.52
CA ALA A 159 16.32 -9.42 -1.30
C ALA A 159 15.01 -9.69 -0.55
N ARG A 160 15.10 -9.94 0.77
CA ARG A 160 13.94 -10.12 1.63
C ARG A 160 13.12 -8.83 1.71
N ALA A 161 13.75 -7.69 1.92
CA ALA A 161 13.06 -6.39 1.96
C ALA A 161 12.37 -6.05 0.62
N ALA A 162 12.98 -6.40 -0.53
CA ALA A 162 12.37 -6.27 -1.84
C ALA A 162 11.14 -7.18 -1.99
N TYR A 163 11.24 -8.45 -1.57
CA TYR A 163 10.13 -9.39 -1.58
C TYR A 163 8.94 -8.86 -0.77
N GLU A 164 9.20 -8.47 0.48
CA GLU A 164 8.16 -7.93 1.38
C GLU A 164 7.52 -6.67 0.82
N LYS A 165 8.32 -5.77 0.22
CA LYS A 165 7.84 -4.54 -0.41
C LYS A 165 6.94 -4.81 -1.62
N ILE A 166 7.26 -5.78 -2.47
CA ILE A 166 6.45 -6.15 -3.62
C ILE A 166 5.20 -6.91 -3.14
N TYR A 167 5.36 -7.81 -2.17
CA TYR A 167 4.23 -8.58 -1.63
C TYR A 167 3.17 -7.66 -1.02
N ASP A 168 3.57 -6.82 -0.06
CA ASP A 168 2.72 -5.79 0.54
C ASP A 168 3.53 -4.58 1.02
N THR A 169 3.51 -3.54 0.24
CA THR A 169 4.24 -2.30 0.53
C THR A 169 3.82 -1.65 1.85
N GLN A 170 2.57 -1.87 2.31
CA GLN A 170 2.06 -1.34 3.57
C GLN A 170 2.83 -1.85 4.79
N ALA A 171 3.50 -3.00 4.67
CA ALA A 171 4.33 -3.57 5.73
C ALA A 171 5.49 -2.66 6.15
N SER A 172 6.01 -1.86 5.24
CA SER A 172 7.14 -0.96 5.47
C SER A 172 6.83 0.52 5.23
N LEU A 173 5.80 0.82 4.42
CA LEU A 173 5.38 2.18 4.10
C LEU A 173 3.85 2.24 4.09
N PRO A 174 3.23 2.43 5.27
CA PRO A 174 1.77 2.58 5.37
C PRO A 174 1.25 3.69 4.47
N CYS A 175 0.11 3.45 3.85
CA CYS A 175 -0.54 4.34 2.88
C CYS A 175 0.26 4.62 1.61
N SER A 176 1.21 3.75 1.26
CA SER A 176 1.88 3.81 -0.04
C SER A 176 0.90 3.56 -1.19
N ASN A 177 1.12 4.29 -2.30
CA ASN A 177 0.37 4.09 -3.54
C ASN A 177 0.88 2.89 -4.38
N MET A 178 2.00 2.25 -4.00
CA MET A 178 2.46 1.02 -4.66
C MET A 178 1.45 -0.10 -4.42
N PRO A 179 1.03 -0.83 -5.46
CA PRO A 179 0.07 -1.93 -5.30
C PRO A 179 0.58 -3.01 -4.35
N ARG A 180 -0.33 -3.66 -3.63
CA ARG A 180 -0.08 -4.81 -2.75
C ARG A 180 -0.18 -6.08 -3.58
N PHE A 181 0.84 -6.36 -4.37
CA PHE A 181 0.77 -7.38 -5.42
C PHE A 181 0.49 -8.79 -4.89
N GLY A 182 1.13 -9.18 -3.80
CA GLY A 182 0.92 -10.49 -3.17
C GLY A 182 -0.37 -10.54 -2.36
N SER A 183 -0.56 -9.61 -1.43
CA SER A 183 -1.74 -9.58 -0.55
C SER A 183 -3.07 -9.48 -1.31
N ASN A 184 -3.07 -8.81 -2.46
CA ASN A 184 -4.25 -8.69 -3.32
C ASN A 184 -4.35 -9.81 -4.38
N GLY A 185 -3.46 -10.81 -4.35
CA GLY A 185 -3.47 -11.91 -5.31
C GLY A 185 -3.24 -11.49 -6.77
N ILE A 186 -2.61 -10.32 -7.00
CA ILE A 186 -2.31 -9.82 -8.35
C ILE A 186 -1.17 -10.63 -8.95
N LEU A 187 -0.10 -10.85 -8.19
CA LEU A 187 1.05 -11.67 -8.57
C LEU A 187 1.17 -12.88 -7.65
N SER A 188 1.56 -13.99 -8.22
CA SER A 188 1.89 -15.20 -7.46
C SER A 188 3.23 -15.05 -6.73
N ILE A 189 3.49 -15.92 -5.75
CA ILE A 189 4.76 -15.99 -5.03
C ILE A 189 5.92 -16.16 -6.02
N GLU A 190 5.80 -17.05 -7.01
CA GLU A 190 6.84 -17.27 -8.01
C GLU A 190 7.10 -16.02 -8.86
N GLN A 191 6.06 -15.31 -9.27
CA GLN A 191 6.22 -14.03 -10.00
C GLN A 191 6.91 -12.96 -9.15
N ILE A 192 6.65 -12.93 -7.84
CA ILE A 192 7.33 -12.00 -6.93
C ILE A 192 8.81 -12.39 -6.79
N LYS A 193 9.13 -13.69 -6.69
CA LYS A 193 10.53 -14.19 -6.70
C LYS A 193 11.27 -13.77 -7.98
N ASP A 194 10.61 -13.87 -9.13
CA ASP A 194 11.17 -13.46 -10.42
C ASP A 194 11.47 -11.96 -10.45
N LEU A 195 10.56 -11.13 -9.91
CA LEU A 195 10.79 -9.68 -9.75
C LEU A 195 11.92 -9.36 -8.76
N VAL A 196 12.04 -10.09 -7.66
CA VAL A 196 13.17 -9.93 -6.74
C VAL A 196 14.48 -10.30 -7.44
N ALA A 197 14.49 -11.36 -8.26
CA ALA A 197 15.64 -11.71 -9.07
C ALA A 197 16.00 -10.61 -10.08
N LEU A 198 15.01 -9.96 -10.71
CA LEU A 198 15.23 -8.79 -11.58
C LEU A 198 15.96 -7.67 -10.84
N LEU A 199 15.58 -7.38 -9.60
CA LEU A 199 16.20 -6.32 -8.80
C LEU A 199 17.58 -6.71 -8.28
N MET A 200 17.80 -7.99 -7.97
CA MET A 200 18.95 -8.48 -7.19
C MET A 200 19.99 -9.29 -8.00
N SER A 201 19.74 -9.60 -9.28
CA SER A 201 20.74 -10.32 -10.08
C SER A 201 21.76 -9.37 -10.69
N PRO A 202 23.08 -9.69 -10.61
CA PRO A 202 24.12 -8.87 -11.25
C PRO A 202 23.96 -8.74 -12.76
N ASP A 203 23.39 -9.76 -13.40
CA ASP A 203 23.22 -9.83 -14.85
C ASP A 203 21.93 -9.18 -15.35
N SER A 204 21.04 -8.76 -14.46
CA SER A 204 19.79 -8.12 -14.85
C SER A 204 20.02 -6.71 -15.41
N PRO A 205 19.12 -6.21 -16.29
CA PRO A 205 19.22 -4.86 -16.84
C PRO A 205 19.12 -3.75 -15.78
N VAL A 206 18.62 -4.08 -14.60
CA VAL A 206 18.53 -3.14 -13.46
C VAL A 206 19.93 -2.78 -12.95
N ASN A 207 20.91 -3.71 -13.02
CA ASN A 207 22.22 -3.58 -12.41
C ASN A 207 23.37 -3.38 -13.45
N LYS A 208 23.01 -3.12 -14.72
CA LYS A 208 23.97 -2.91 -15.82
C LYS A 208 24.05 -1.48 -16.28
#